data_be6d7d560dd6f1b2f86860ed5cb73c8a
#
_entry.id   be6d7d560dd6f1b2f86860ed5cb73c8a
#
_cell.length_a   1.000
_cell.length_b   1.000
_cell.length_c   1.000
_cell.angle_alpha   90.00
_cell.angle_beta   90.00
_cell.angle_gamma   90.00
#
_symmetry.space_group_name_H-M   'P 1'
#
loop_
_entity.id
_entity.type
_entity.pdbx_description
1 polymer ?
#
loop_
_entity_poly.entity_id
_entity_poly.type
_entity_poly.pdbx_seq_one_letter_code
_entity_poly.pdbx_strand_id
1 'polypeptide(L)'
;AMTTAAQDVAYSYTLTAIDSDVGDVLTLSAINKPSWLSFNAATGLLSGTPSNADVGSHAVTLRVTDTDGLTADQSFSITVTNSNDAPTIISTATMAAVQDAVYSYTFATTDVDVDDVLTLSAVTIPSWLSFNSATGLLSGTPSNADVGSHAVTLRVTDTDGLTAEQSFSITVTNVNDAPTISSMAMTTAAQDVAYSYTLTAIDSDVGDVLTLSAINKPSWLSFNAATGLLSGTPSNADVGSHAVTLRVTDTDGLTADQSFSITVTN
;
A
#
# COMPACT_ATOMS: atom_id res chain seq x y z
N ALA A 1 -42.30 29.97 -0.01
CA ALA A 1 -40.98 29.56 0.46
C ALA A 1 -40.31 28.73 -0.62
N MET A 2 -38.97 28.80 -0.72
CA MET A 2 -38.19 27.81 -1.48
C MET A 2 -38.14 26.52 -0.65
N THR A 3 -38.55 25.41 -1.26
CA THR A 3 -38.68 24.12 -0.59
C THR A 3 -37.50 23.17 -0.84
N THR A 4 -36.47 23.66 -1.55
CA THR A 4 -35.25 22.92 -1.86
C THR A 4 -34.04 23.79 -1.53
N ALA A 5 -33.00 23.14 -1.00
CA ALA A 5 -31.64 23.67 -0.84
C ALA A 5 -30.67 22.61 -1.37
N ALA A 6 -29.47 22.99 -1.79
CA ALA A 6 -28.40 22.06 -2.10
C ALA A 6 -27.34 22.11 -0.98
N GLN A 7 -26.73 20.97 -0.68
CA GLN A 7 -25.57 20.91 0.19
C GLN A 7 -24.53 21.95 -0.22
N ASP A 8 -23.86 22.56 0.74
CA ASP A 8 -22.80 23.56 0.60
C ASP A 8 -23.17 24.81 -0.18
N VAL A 9 -24.46 24.96 -0.53
CA VAL A 9 -25.00 26.16 -1.21
C VAL A 9 -25.82 27.00 -0.24
N ALA A 10 -25.56 28.31 -0.23
CA ALA A 10 -26.28 29.22 0.64
C ALA A 10 -27.79 29.25 0.29
N TYR A 11 -28.61 28.96 1.29
CA TYR A 11 -30.06 29.08 1.23
C TYR A 11 -30.51 30.41 1.87
N SER A 12 -31.53 31.05 1.28
CA SER A 12 -32.17 32.19 1.87
C SER A 12 -33.67 32.25 1.54
N TYR A 13 -34.47 32.67 2.54
CA TYR A 13 -35.89 32.94 2.39
C TYR A 13 -36.26 34.13 3.29
N THR A 14 -37.08 35.05 2.81
CA THR A 14 -37.56 36.18 3.63
C THR A 14 -39.06 36.03 3.92
N LEU A 15 -39.41 35.96 5.21
CA LEU A 15 -40.77 36.01 5.68
C LEU A 15 -41.28 37.45 5.56
N THR A 16 -42.38 37.62 4.83
CA THR A 16 -43.10 38.89 4.76
C THR A 16 -44.53 38.70 5.27
N ALA A 17 -45.05 39.67 6.00
CA ALA A 17 -46.41 39.66 6.54
C ALA A 17 -47.04 41.06 6.41
N ILE A 18 -48.36 41.08 6.34
CA ILE A 18 -49.18 42.29 6.39
C ILE A 18 -50.30 42.09 7.39
N ASP A 19 -50.75 43.17 7.98
CA ASP A 19 -51.93 43.20 8.86
C ASP A 19 -52.96 44.18 8.27
N SER A 20 -54.23 43.91 8.55
CA SER A 20 -55.33 44.75 8.15
C SER A 20 -55.63 45.86 9.16
N ASP A 21 -55.16 45.69 10.40
CA ASP A 21 -55.44 46.62 11.48
C ASP A 21 -54.42 47.78 11.46
N VAL A 22 -54.94 48.97 11.37
CA VAL A 22 -54.13 50.19 11.19
C VAL A 22 -53.36 50.50 12.50
N GLY A 23 -52.04 50.43 12.44
CA GLY A 23 -51.16 50.77 13.56
C GLY A 23 -50.50 49.61 14.23
N ASP A 24 -50.82 48.37 13.82
CA ASP A 24 -50.18 47.18 14.40
C ASP A 24 -48.72 47.03 14.00
N VAL A 25 -47.92 46.62 14.99
CA VAL A 25 -46.51 46.31 14.81
C VAL A 25 -46.37 44.79 14.81
N LEU A 26 -45.95 44.24 13.65
CA LEU A 26 -45.75 42.80 13.49
C LEU A 26 -44.40 42.38 14.02
N THR A 27 -44.39 41.30 14.85
CA THR A 27 -43.20 40.67 15.39
C THR A 27 -43.00 39.30 14.67
N LEU A 28 -41.82 39.10 14.11
CA LEU A 28 -41.47 37.89 13.36
C LEU A 28 -40.61 36.93 14.22
N SER A 29 -40.89 35.64 14.18
CA SER A 29 -40.13 34.63 14.92
C SER A 29 -40.04 33.32 14.17
N ALA A 30 -39.08 32.46 14.54
CA ALA A 30 -38.98 31.07 14.09
C ALA A 30 -39.38 30.17 15.26
N ILE A 31 -40.42 29.39 15.09
CA ILE A 31 -40.94 28.42 16.09
C ILE A 31 -40.17 27.12 15.98
N ASN A 32 -39.88 26.68 14.75
CA ASN A 32 -39.09 25.51 14.46
C ASN A 32 -38.22 25.73 13.21
N LYS A 33 -36.95 25.29 13.29
CA LYS A 33 -36.01 25.30 12.18
C LYS A 33 -34.86 24.32 12.45
N PRO A 34 -34.22 23.74 11.43
CA PRO A 34 -32.99 22.97 11.62
C PRO A 34 -31.83 23.86 12.12
N SER A 35 -30.81 23.21 12.66
CA SER A 35 -29.64 23.87 13.26
C SER A 35 -28.81 24.70 12.26
N TRP A 36 -28.75 24.27 11.01
CA TRP A 36 -28.01 24.95 9.94
C TRP A 36 -28.63 26.29 9.48
N LEU A 37 -29.91 26.57 9.88
CA LEU A 37 -30.58 27.83 9.58
C LEU A 37 -30.49 28.82 10.76
N SER A 38 -30.35 30.08 10.45
CA SER A 38 -30.55 31.22 11.32
C SER A 38 -31.73 32.05 10.85
N PHE A 39 -32.48 32.69 11.81
CA PHE A 39 -33.59 33.60 11.52
C PHE A 39 -33.31 34.96 12.11
N ASN A 40 -33.37 36.01 11.30
CA ASN A 40 -33.28 37.38 11.72
C ASN A 40 -34.70 37.98 11.85
N ALA A 41 -35.17 38.16 13.09
CA ALA A 41 -36.52 38.68 13.38
C ALA A 41 -36.75 40.12 12.90
N ALA A 42 -35.71 40.93 12.79
CA ALA A 42 -35.86 42.32 12.34
C ALA A 42 -36.05 42.44 10.83
N THR A 43 -35.51 41.52 10.05
CA THR A 43 -35.58 41.53 8.60
C THR A 43 -36.44 40.42 7.99
N GLY A 44 -36.89 39.46 8.82
CA GLY A 44 -37.60 38.27 8.37
C GLY A 44 -36.74 37.27 7.62
N LEU A 45 -35.42 37.47 7.58
CA LEU A 45 -34.50 36.61 6.81
C LEU A 45 -34.21 35.30 7.54
N LEU A 46 -34.58 34.19 6.89
CA LEU A 46 -34.16 32.83 7.24
C LEU A 46 -33.02 32.47 6.29
N SER A 47 -31.84 32.13 6.80
CA SER A 47 -30.66 31.84 5.97
C SER A 47 -29.69 30.85 6.63
N GLY A 48 -28.90 30.14 5.81
CA GLY A 48 -27.85 29.24 6.23
C GLY A 48 -27.27 28.45 5.08
N THR A 49 -26.27 27.63 5.35
CA THR A 49 -25.66 26.72 4.36
C THR A 49 -25.71 25.32 4.96
N PRO A 50 -26.49 24.40 4.38
CA PRO A 50 -26.55 23.02 4.87
C PRO A 50 -25.26 22.28 4.49
N SER A 51 -24.79 21.40 5.36
CA SER A 51 -23.70 20.45 5.14
C SER A 51 -24.23 19.08 4.67
N ASN A 52 -23.32 18.14 4.38
CA ASN A 52 -23.69 16.75 4.08
C ASN A 52 -24.57 16.13 5.20
N ALA A 53 -24.27 16.41 6.46
CA ALA A 53 -25.07 15.92 7.58
C ALA A 53 -26.53 16.44 7.60
N ASP A 54 -26.83 17.44 6.79
CA ASP A 54 -28.15 18.05 6.69
C ASP A 54 -28.94 17.59 5.46
N VAL A 55 -28.42 16.61 4.70
CA VAL A 55 -29.13 16.02 3.54
C VAL A 55 -30.44 15.37 4.02
N GLY A 56 -31.53 15.68 3.32
CA GLY A 56 -32.86 15.17 3.67
C GLY A 56 -33.90 16.27 3.88
N SER A 57 -35.01 15.93 4.55
CA SER A 57 -36.16 16.81 4.72
C SER A 57 -36.23 17.45 6.10
N HIS A 58 -36.31 18.77 6.18
CA HIS A 58 -36.33 19.56 7.39
C HIS A 58 -37.58 20.41 7.50
N ALA A 59 -38.33 20.26 8.59
CA ALA A 59 -39.53 21.06 8.87
C ALA A 59 -39.14 22.43 9.36
N VAL A 60 -39.81 23.47 8.87
CA VAL A 60 -39.70 24.87 9.31
C VAL A 60 -41.06 25.41 9.63
N THR A 61 -41.17 26.16 10.73
CA THR A 61 -42.36 26.95 11.10
C THR A 61 -41.93 28.35 11.52
N LEU A 62 -42.38 29.33 10.76
CA LEU A 62 -42.19 30.72 11.04
C LEU A 62 -43.51 31.32 11.51
N ARG A 63 -43.48 32.30 12.43
CA ARG A 63 -44.63 32.92 13.02
C ARG A 63 -44.56 34.45 12.91
N VAL A 64 -45.67 35.04 12.60
CA VAL A 64 -45.91 36.47 12.80
C VAL A 64 -46.89 36.66 13.96
N THR A 65 -46.65 37.66 14.81
CA THR A 65 -47.51 38.02 15.93
C THR A 65 -47.79 39.51 15.84
N ASP A 66 -49.05 39.92 15.96
CA ASP A 66 -49.47 41.32 16.02
C ASP A 66 -49.32 41.91 17.43
N THR A 67 -49.73 43.17 17.59
CA THR A 67 -49.66 43.92 18.89
C THR A 67 -50.62 43.33 19.92
N ASP A 68 -51.76 42.75 19.50
CA ASP A 68 -52.79 42.19 20.38
C ASP A 68 -52.53 40.71 20.72
N GLY A 69 -51.46 40.10 20.17
CA GLY A 69 -51.04 38.75 20.45
C GLY A 69 -51.68 37.69 19.55
N LEU A 70 -52.37 38.06 18.49
CA LEU A 70 -52.83 37.11 17.49
C LEU A 70 -51.69 36.64 16.61
N THR A 71 -51.73 35.40 16.18
CA THR A 71 -50.61 34.78 15.46
C THR A 71 -51.02 34.11 14.16
N ALA A 72 -50.12 34.13 13.16
CA ALA A 72 -50.23 33.33 11.96
C ALA A 72 -48.93 32.56 11.74
N ASP A 73 -49.05 31.26 11.43
CA ASP A 73 -47.90 30.38 11.21
C ASP A 73 -47.74 30.02 9.72
N GLN A 74 -46.52 30.07 9.24
CA GLN A 74 -46.14 29.53 7.96
C GLN A 74 -45.29 28.28 8.16
N SER A 75 -45.83 27.10 7.87
CA SER A 75 -45.12 25.82 7.96
C SER A 75 -44.81 25.26 6.56
N PHE A 76 -43.59 24.81 6.38
CA PHE A 76 -43.11 24.18 5.16
C PHE A 76 -41.92 23.23 5.47
N SER A 77 -41.56 22.39 4.51
CA SER A 77 -40.35 21.56 4.57
C SER A 77 -39.34 22.04 3.54
N ILE A 78 -38.06 22.02 3.91
CA ILE A 78 -36.94 22.21 3.02
C ILE A 78 -36.28 20.85 2.80
N THR A 79 -36.20 20.40 1.55
CA THR A 79 -35.40 19.21 1.18
C THR A 79 -34.01 19.66 0.78
N VAL A 80 -33.01 19.23 1.54
CA VAL A 80 -31.60 19.41 1.20
C VAL A 80 -31.19 18.24 0.29
N THR A 81 -30.77 18.58 -0.93
CA THR A 81 -30.27 17.61 -1.89
C THR A 81 -28.77 17.37 -1.69
N ASN A 82 -28.33 16.12 -1.81
CA ASN A 82 -26.93 15.76 -1.80
C ASN A 82 -26.18 16.39 -2.98
N SER A 83 -24.91 16.68 -2.79
CA SER A 83 -23.94 17.04 -3.81
C SER A 83 -22.76 16.08 -3.65
N ASN A 84 -22.47 15.25 -4.64
CA ASN A 84 -21.46 14.21 -4.51
C ASN A 84 -20.08 14.78 -4.13
N ASP A 85 -19.55 14.27 -3.05
CA ASP A 85 -18.18 14.53 -2.54
C ASP A 85 -17.24 13.38 -2.99
N ALA A 86 -15.95 13.66 -3.05
CA ALA A 86 -14.99 12.61 -3.39
C ALA A 86 -14.62 11.76 -2.17
N PRO A 87 -14.37 10.45 -2.35
CA PRO A 87 -13.96 9.57 -1.27
C PRO A 87 -12.62 10.00 -0.64
N THR A 88 -12.45 9.68 0.62
CA THR A 88 -11.25 9.99 1.41
C THR A 88 -10.50 8.72 1.79
N ILE A 89 -9.16 8.74 1.63
CA ILE A 89 -8.28 7.66 2.05
C ILE A 89 -7.85 7.89 3.50
N ILE A 90 -8.14 6.92 4.39
CA ILE A 90 -7.90 7.03 5.83
C ILE A 90 -6.75 6.14 6.33
N SER A 91 -6.19 5.28 5.47
CA SER A 91 -5.06 4.41 5.81
C SER A 91 -3.72 5.04 5.47
N THR A 92 -2.68 4.69 6.25
CA THR A 92 -1.28 5.08 5.99
C THR A 92 -0.54 3.91 5.40
N ALA A 93 0.12 4.11 4.25
CA ALA A 93 0.84 3.07 3.54
C ALA A 93 2.06 2.54 4.31
N THR A 94 2.28 1.23 4.27
CA THR A 94 3.50 0.58 4.73
C THR A 94 4.54 0.63 3.61
N MET A 95 5.68 1.33 3.83
CA MET A 95 6.67 1.63 2.78
C MET A 95 7.90 0.71 2.83
N ALA A 96 7.94 -0.28 3.72
CA ALA A 96 9.05 -1.21 3.86
C ALA A 96 8.58 -2.65 3.72
N ALA A 97 9.35 -3.44 3.00
CA ALA A 97 9.22 -4.88 2.90
C ALA A 97 10.60 -5.52 3.05
N VAL A 98 10.63 -6.81 3.39
CA VAL A 98 11.84 -7.60 3.51
C VAL A 98 11.72 -8.76 2.53
N GLN A 99 12.79 -9.09 1.82
CA GLN A 99 12.87 -10.28 0.99
C GLN A 99 12.38 -11.52 1.75
N ASP A 100 11.66 -12.41 1.07
CA ASP A 100 11.11 -13.68 1.56
C ASP A 100 10.15 -13.55 2.76
N ALA A 101 9.84 -12.31 3.21
CA ALA A 101 8.85 -12.06 4.24
C ALA A 101 7.53 -11.57 3.64
N VAL A 102 6.42 -11.95 4.29
CA VAL A 102 5.09 -11.51 3.85
C VAL A 102 4.92 -10.01 4.10
N TYR A 103 4.66 -9.26 3.04
CA TYR A 103 4.19 -7.88 3.12
C TYR A 103 2.66 -7.84 3.14
N SER A 104 2.10 -6.92 3.92
CA SER A 104 0.66 -6.73 4.03
C SER A 104 0.33 -5.28 4.35
N TYR A 105 -0.60 -4.69 3.59
CA TYR A 105 -1.16 -3.36 3.83
C TYR A 105 -2.66 -3.37 3.50
N THR A 106 -3.50 -2.79 4.38
CA THR A 106 -4.93 -2.64 4.12
C THR A 106 -5.23 -1.20 3.72
N PHE A 107 -5.67 -1.01 2.49
CA PHE A 107 -6.14 0.25 1.93
C PHE A 107 -7.55 0.53 2.42
N ALA A 108 -7.70 1.48 3.34
CA ALA A 108 -8.97 1.84 3.95
C ALA A 108 -9.42 3.23 3.49
N THR A 109 -10.70 3.35 3.19
CA THR A 109 -11.32 4.55 2.62
C THR A 109 -12.67 4.81 3.28
N THR A 110 -13.15 6.05 3.19
CA THR A 110 -14.47 6.46 3.65
C THR A 110 -15.03 7.50 2.70
N ASP A 111 -16.35 7.61 2.67
CA ASP A 111 -17.05 8.70 2.01
C ASP A 111 -18.00 9.38 3.00
N VAL A 112 -18.28 10.66 2.78
CA VAL A 112 -19.26 11.43 3.56
C VAL A 112 -20.66 11.29 3.02
N ASP A 113 -20.80 10.88 1.74
CA ASP A 113 -22.10 10.65 1.11
C ASP A 113 -22.70 9.33 1.58
N VAL A 114 -23.86 9.43 2.21
CA VAL A 114 -24.62 8.27 2.67
C VAL A 114 -25.13 7.50 1.45
N ASP A 115 -24.94 6.18 1.45
CA ASP A 115 -25.31 5.23 0.39
C ASP A 115 -24.31 5.08 -0.74
N ASP A 116 -23.16 5.79 -0.74
CA ASP A 116 -22.13 5.55 -1.75
C ASP A 116 -21.45 4.20 -1.59
N VAL A 117 -21.30 3.52 -2.71
CA VAL A 117 -20.57 2.25 -2.81
C VAL A 117 -19.17 2.52 -3.34
N LEU A 118 -18.17 2.36 -2.47
CA LEU A 118 -16.78 2.58 -2.82
C LEU A 118 -16.18 1.38 -3.54
N THR A 119 -15.60 1.62 -4.71
CA THR A 119 -14.88 0.63 -5.52
C THR A 119 -13.38 0.84 -5.40
N LEU A 120 -12.67 -0.17 -4.86
CA LEU A 120 -11.23 -0.15 -4.68
C LEU A 120 -10.51 -0.81 -5.85
N SER A 121 -9.40 -0.23 -6.30
CA SER A 121 -8.59 -0.76 -7.40
C SER A 121 -7.11 -0.49 -7.23
N ALA A 122 -6.27 -1.33 -7.86
CA ALA A 122 -4.84 -1.08 -8.02
C ALA A 122 -4.60 -0.49 -9.41
N VAL A 123 -3.98 0.69 -9.47
CA VAL A 123 -3.58 1.36 -10.72
C VAL A 123 -2.18 0.90 -11.12
N THR A 124 -1.26 0.85 -10.15
CA THR A 124 0.11 0.36 -10.33
C THR A 124 0.51 -0.46 -9.13
N ILE A 125 0.96 -1.69 -9.36
CA ILE A 125 1.58 -2.56 -8.35
C ILE A 125 2.69 -3.39 -9.01
N PRO A 126 3.79 -3.71 -8.29
CA PRO A 126 4.80 -4.65 -8.78
C PRO A 126 4.25 -6.07 -8.87
N SER A 127 4.92 -6.93 -9.65
CA SER A 127 4.47 -8.30 -9.96
C SER A 127 4.38 -9.23 -8.74
N TRP A 128 5.14 -8.97 -7.70
CA TRP A 128 5.15 -9.75 -6.46
C TRP A 128 3.96 -9.41 -5.53
N LEU A 129 3.20 -8.34 -5.81
CA LEU A 129 2.01 -7.94 -5.04
C LEU A 129 0.71 -8.35 -5.74
N SER A 130 -0.29 -8.65 -4.93
CA SER A 130 -1.68 -8.79 -5.33
C SER A 130 -2.58 -7.85 -4.51
N PHE A 131 -3.63 -7.33 -5.14
CA PHE A 131 -4.61 -6.47 -4.50
C PHE A 131 -5.99 -7.11 -4.53
N ASN A 132 -6.60 -7.26 -3.35
CA ASN A 132 -7.97 -7.72 -3.22
C ASN A 132 -8.91 -6.52 -3.09
N SER A 133 -9.63 -6.19 -4.16
CA SER A 133 -10.54 -5.04 -4.21
C SER A 133 -11.74 -5.13 -3.26
N ALA A 134 -12.13 -6.33 -2.83
CA ALA A 134 -13.26 -6.49 -1.90
C ALA A 134 -12.88 -6.20 -0.45
N THR A 135 -11.60 -6.39 -0.08
CA THR A 135 -11.11 -6.21 1.30
C THR A 135 -10.13 -5.05 1.44
N GLY A 136 -9.67 -4.47 0.34
CA GLY A 136 -8.62 -3.45 0.31
C GLY A 136 -7.22 -4.00 0.65
N LEU A 137 -7.04 -5.34 0.72
CA LEU A 137 -5.77 -5.95 1.09
C LEU A 137 -4.80 -5.95 -0.09
N LEU A 138 -3.65 -5.29 0.08
CA LEU A 138 -2.46 -5.39 -0.75
C LEU A 138 -1.46 -6.30 -0.05
N SER A 139 -1.07 -7.42 -0.68
CA SER A 139 -0.18 -8.39 -0.06
C SER A 139 0.66 -9.16 -1.06
N GLY A 140 1.80 -9.69 -0.61
CA GLY A 140 2.70 -10.53 -1.39
C GLY A 140 3.98 -10.85 -0.63
N THR A 141 4.86 -11.62 -1.25
CA THR A 141 6.17 -11.98 -0.70
C THR A 141 7.20 -11.66 -1.78
N PRO A 142 8.04 -10.62 -1.60
CA PRO A 142 9.07 -10.30 -2.56
C PRO A 142 10.20 -11.32 -2.51
N SER A 143 10.76 -11.65 -3.67
CA SER A 143 11.95 -12.47 -3.81
C SER A 143 13.22 -11.61 -3.88
N ASN A 144 14.39 -12.25 -3.99
CA ASN A 144 15.66 -11.56 -4.24
C ASN A 144 15.62 -10.66 -5.50
N ALA A 145 14.93 -11.09 -6.55
CA ALA A 145 14.77 -10.29 -7.78
C ALA A 145 13.96 -9.00 -7.57
N ASP A 146 13.26 -8.90 -6.45
CA ASP A 146 12.42 -7.76 -6.09
C ASP A 146 13.11 -6.80 -5.10
N VAL A 147 14.38 -6.99 -4.78
CA VAL A 147 15.14 -6.08 -3.91
C VAL A 147 15.25 -4.71 -4.57
N GLY A 148 14.91 -3.64 -3.80
CA GLY A 148 14.91 -2.27 -4.29
C GLY A 148 13.59 -1.53 -4.09
N SER A 149 13.35 -0.49 -4.88
CA SER A 149 12.19 0.41 -4.73
C SER A 149 11.12 0.13 -5.79
N HIS A 150 9.87 -0.05 -5.34
CA HIS A 150 8.72 -0.37 -6.19
C HIS A 150 7.60 0.64 -5.99
N ALA A 151 7.14 1.26 -7.07
CA ALA A 151 6.01 2.19 -7.05
C ALA A 151 4.68 1.45 -6.90
N VAL A 152 3.79 2.00 -6.08
CA VAL A 152 2.42 1.54 -5.89
C VAL A 152 1.48 2.73 -6.01
N THR A 153 0.36 2.53 -6.71
CA THR A 153 -0.77 3.48 -6.75
C THR A 153 -2.06 2.70 -6.60
N LEU A 154 -2.81 3.02 -5.54
CA LEU A 154 -4.15 2.50 -5.28
C LEU A 154 -5.16 3.62 -5.46
N ARG A 155 -6.37 3.28 -5.91
CA ARG A 155 -7.48 4.19 -6.19
C ARG A 155 -8.75 3.70 -5.52
N VAL A 156 -9.51 4.63 -5.00
CA VAL A 156 -10.92 4.45 -4.65
C VAL A 156 -11.78 5.31 -5.60
N THR A 157 -12.92 4.79 -5.98
CA THR A 157 -13.92 5.47 -6.82
C THR A 157 -15.28 5.32 -6.15
N ASP A 158 -16.04 6.41 -6.04
CA ASP A 158 -17.41 6.43 -5.54
C ASP A 158 -18.42 6.00 -6.63
N THR A 159 -19.71 6.00 -6.29
CA THR A 159 -20.79 5.61 -7.20
C THR A 159 -20.94 6.56 -8.39
N ASP A 160 -20.67 7.86 -8.20
CA ASP A 160 -20.83 8.89 -9.22
C ASP A 160 -19.55 9.16 -10.05
N GLY A 161 -18.45 8.46 -9.70
CA GLY A 161 -17.20 8.42 -10.47
C GLY A 161 -16.11 9.40 -10.00
N LEU A 162 -16.27 10.09 -8.86
CA LEU A 162 -15.17 10.81 -8.24
C LEU A 162 -14.16 9.84 -7.63
N THR A 163 -12.90 10.26 -7.57
CA THR A 163 -11.81 9.35 -7.17
C THR A 163 -10.83 10.00 -6.21
N ALA A 164 -10.21 9.15 -5.36
CA ALA A 164 -8.99 9.51 -4.64
C ALA A 164 -7.91 8.45 -4.87
N GLU A 165 -6.65 8.89 -4.93
CA GLU A 165 -5.48 8.02 -5.15
C GLU A 165 -4.46 8.15 -4.03
N GLN A 166 -3.84 7.02 -3.68
CA GLN A 166 -2.67 6.96 -2.82
C GLN A 166 -1.50 6.38 -3.59
N SER A 167 -0.46 7.20 -3.80
CA SER A 167 0.79 6.80 -4.44
C SER A 167 1.93 6.80 -3.43
N PHE A 168 2.70 5.70 -3.38
CA PHE A 168 3.84 5.52 -2.50
C PHE A 168 4.86 4.57 -3.13
N SER A 169 6.03 4.44 -2.51
CA SER A 169 7.03 3.44 -2.91
C SER A 169 7.30 2.49 -1.76
N ILE A 170 7.39 1.19 -2.06
CA ILE A 170 7.83 0.16 -1.12
C ILE A 170 9.30 -0.13 -1.39
N THR A 171 10.14 -0.03 -0.37
CA THR A 171 11.54 -0.47 -0.43
C THR A 171 11.63 -1.89 0.11
N VAL A 172 12.05 -2.82 -0.75
CA VAL A 172 12.37 -4.20 -0.39
C VAL A 172 13.84 -4.26 0.01
N THR A 173 14.10 -4.65 1.26
CA THR A 173 15.46 -4.86 1.77
C THR A 173 15.92 -6.29 1.50
N ASN A 174 17.19 -6.44 1.12
CA ASN A 174 17.82 -7.74 0.91
C ASN A 174 17.93 -8.54 2.22
N VAL A 175 17.89 -9.87 2.10
CA VAL A 175 18.30 -10.83 3.13
C VAL A 175 19.40 -11.67 2.52
N ASN A 176 20.58 -11.71 3.14
CA ASN A 176 21.71 -12.42 2.58
C ASN A 176 21.42 -13.93 2.42
N ASP A 177 21.56 -14.43 1.19
CA ASP A 177 21.45 -15.81 0.80
C ASP A 177 22.85 -16.46 0.75
N ALA A 178 22.96 -17.78 0.93
CA ALA A 178 24.24 -18.47 0.80
C ALA A 178 24.57 -18.76 -0.67
N PRO A 179 25.86 -18.73 -1.06
CA PRO A 179 26.27 -19.04 -2.41
C PRO A 179 25.92 -20.48 -2.81
N THR A 180 25.71 -20.69 -4.10
CA THR A 180 25.42 -22.01 -4.67
C THR A 180 26.55 -22.45 -5.59
N ILE A 181 27.16 -23.63 -5.29
CA ILE A 181 28.19 -24.23 -6.15
C ILE A 181 27.53 -24.81 -7.39
N SER A 182 27.96 -24.36 -8.57
CA SER A 182 27.40 -24.75 -9.87
C SER A 182 28.22 -25.81 -10.62
N SER A 183 29.50 -26.01 -10.23
CA SER A 183 30.37 -26.99 -10.86
C SER A 183 30.21 -28.41 -10.31
N MET A 184 30.40 -29.42 -11.14
CA MET A 184 30.39 -30.84 -10.74
C MET A 184 31.82 -31.30 -10.47
N ALA A 185 32.05 -31.91 -9.30
CA ALA A 185 33.36 -32.43 -8.92
C ALA A 185 33.84 -33.55 -9.83
N MET A 186 35.13 -33.52 -10.18
CA MET A 186 35.82 -34.63 -10.84
C MET A 186 36.37 -35.61 -9.80
N THR A 187 35.88 -36.84 -9.79
CA THR A 187 36.14 -37.82 -8.73
C THR A 187 37.18 -38.87 -9.09
N THR A 188 37.82 -38.80 -10.27
CA THR A 188 38.84 -39.75 -10.76
C THR A 188 40.08 -39.02 -11.27
N ALA A 189 41.23 -39.60 -11.00
CA ALA A 189 42.51 -39.20 -11.56
C ALA A 189 43.33 -40.45 -11.90
N ALA A 190 44.30 -40.37 -12.84
CA ALA A 190 45.25 -41.44 -13.14
C ALA A 190 46.64 -41.01 -12.65
N GLN A 191 47.42 -41.96 -12.17
CA GLN A 191 48.83 -41.76 -11.82
C GLN A 191 49.58 -41.14 -13.01
N ASP A 192 50.50 -40.19 -12.70
CA ASP A 192 51.36 -39.48 -13.65
C ASP A 192 50.59 -38.68 -14.74
N VAL A 193 49.26 -38.52 -14.59
CA VAL A 193 48.39 -37.71 -15.49
C VAL A 193 47.95 -36.48 -14.77
N ALA A 194 47.99 -35.32 -15.45
CA ALA A 194 47.54 -34.06 -14.87
C ALA A 194 46.01 -34.07 -14.59
N TYR A 195 45.64 -33.81 -13.34
CA TYR A 195 44.27 -33.57 -12.89
C TYR A 195 43.95 -32.07 -12.90
N SER A 196 42.76 -31.74 -13.32
CA SER A 196 42.28 -30.33 -13.34
C SER A 196 40.78 -30.30 -13.11
N TYR A 197 40.35 -29.49 -12.15
CA TYR A 197 38.92 -29.19 -11.84
C TYR A 197 38.79 -27.72 -11.50
N THR A 198 37.77 -27.03 -12.03
CA THR A 198 37.48 -25.63 -11.69
C THR A 198 36.19 -25.54 -10.88
N LEU A 199 36.30 -25.03 -9.65
CA LEU A 199 35.17 -24.71 -8.79
C LEU A 199 34.51 -23.43 -9.34
N THR A 200 33.21 -23.51 -9.63
CA THR A 200 32.37 -22.36 -9.99
C THR A 200 31.16 -22.28 -9.06
N ALA A 201 30.76 -21.06 -8.74
CA ALA A 201 29.61 -20.78 -7.90
C ALA A 201 28.90 -19.51 -8.38
N ILE A 202 27.66 -19.37 -7.96
CA ILE A 202 26.83 -18.19 -8.16
C ILE A 202 26.21 -17.79 -6.83
N ASP A 203 25.88 -16.53 -6.71
CA ASP A 203 25.05 -15.99 -5.63
C ASP A 203 23.82 -15.35 -6.20
N SER A 204 22.71 -15.40 -5.44
CA SER A 204 21.47 -14.72 -5.76
C SER A 204 21.50 -13.24 -5.41
N ASP A 205 22.34 -12.85 -4.44
CA ASP A 205 22.46 -11.47 -3.97
C ASP A 205 23.24 -10.60 -4.95
N VAL A 206 22.59 -9.58 -5.46
CA VAL A 206 23.19 -8.69 -6.46
C VAL A 206 24.33 -7.87 -5.84
N GLY A 207 25.53 -8.09 -6.35
CA GLY A 207 26.72 -7.35 -5.91
C GLY A 207 27.66 -8.14 -5.01
N ASP A 208 27.30 -9.37 -4.62
CA ASP A 208 28.17 -10.20 -3.81
C ASP A 208 29.44 -10.64 -4.55
N VAL A 209 30.54 -10.57 -3.81
CA VAL A 209 31.85 -11.03 -4.27
C VAL A 209 32.18 -12.36 -3.60
N LEU A 210 32.22 -13.43 -4.40
CA LEU A 210 32.48 -14.78 -3.92
C LEU A 210 33.98 -15.00 -3.72
N THR A 211 34.35 -15.51 -2.52
CA THR A 211 35.70 -15.92 -2.17
C THR A 211 35.79 -17.44 -2.18
N LEU A 212 36.76 -17.97 -2.94
CA LEU A 212 36.95 -19.42 -3.10
C LEU A 212 38.15 -19.90 -2.23
N SER A 213 37.99 -21.06 -1.61
CA SER A 213 39.05 -21.65 -0.77
C SER A 213 39.04 -23.18 -0.79
N ALA A 214 40.16 -23.81 -0.43
CA ALA A 214 40.25 -25.24 -0.18
C ALA A 214 40.39 -25.48 1.32
N ILE A 215 39.41 -26.12 1.91
CA ILE A 215 39.39 -26.47 3.34
C ILE A 215 40.24 -27.72 3.59
N ASN A 216 40.12 -28.69 2.68
CA ASN A 216 40.90 -29.93 2.71
C ASN A 216 41.23 -30.38 1.28
N LYS A 217 42.48 -30.82 1.10
CA LYS A 217 42.95 -31.43 -0.15
C LYS A 217 44.23 -32.25 0.10
N PRO A 218 44.52 -33.28 -0.72
CA PRO A 218 45.78 -33.99 -0.63
C PRO A 218 46.96 -33.10 -1.07
N SER A 219 48.19 -33.50 -0.67
CA SER A 219 49.42 -32.72 -0.89
C SER A 219 49.79 -32.57 -2.37
N TRP A 220 49.41 -33.52 -3.24
CA TRP A 220 49.67 -33.45 -4.66
C TRP A 220 48.80 -32.45 -5.43
N LEU A 221 47.76 -31.91 -4.80
CA LEU A 221 46.88 -30.86 -5.37
C LEU A 221 47.31 -29.47 -4.90
N SER A 222 47.16 -28.50 -5.75
CA SER A 222 47.18 -27.05 -5.46
C SER A 222 45.81 -26.45 -5.81
N PHE A 223 45.39 -25.43 -5.08
CA PHE A 223 44.17 -24.68 -5.34
C PHE A 223 44.50 -23.20 -5.58
N ASN A 224 44.03 -22.63 -6.67
CA ASN A 224 44.14 -21.22 -6.98
C ASN A 224 42.81 -20.54 -6.65
N ALA A 225 42.75 -19.79 -5.56
CA ALA A 225 41.54 -19.12 -5.09
C ALA A 225 41.02 -18.03 -6.07
N ALA A 226 41.89 -17.44 -6.87
CA ALA A 226 41.47 -16.40 -7.83
C ALA A 226 40.76 -16.96 -9.07
N THR A 227 41.06 -18.20 -9.43
CA THR A 227 40.50 -18.85 -10.64
C THR A 227 39.59 -20.03 -10.33
N GLY A 228 39.54 -20.47 -9.07
CA GLY A 228 38.84 -21.69 -8.66
C GLY A 228 39.50 -22.99 -9.10
N LEU A 229 40.71 -22.92 -9.68
CA LEU A 229 41.38 -24.07 -10.24
C LEU A 229 42.01 -24.95 -9.18
N LEU A 230 41.55 -26.20 -9.04
CA LEU A 230 42.19 -27.30 -8.31
C LEU A 230 42.95 -28.17 -9.30
N SER A 231 44.26 -28.26 -9.16
CA SER A 231 45.11 -28.99 -10.12
C SER A 231 46.34 -29.65 -9.48
N GLY A 232 46.86 -30.69 -10.13
CA GLY A 232 48.07 -31.37 -9.71
C GLY A 232 48.29 -32.66 -10.52
N THR A 233 49.40 -33.35 -10.28
CA THR A 233 49.70 -34.64 -10.92
C THR A 233 50.00 -35.63 -9.81
N PRO A 234 49.15 -36.64 -9.59
CA PRO A 234 49.39 -37.65 -8.55
C PRO A 234 50.50 -38.61 -8.99
N SER A 235 51.31 -39.04 -8.05
CA SER A 235 52.36 -40.03 -8.23
C SER A 235 51.84 -41.46 -7.89
N ASN A 236 52.67 -42.48 -8.08
CA ASN A 236 52.37 -43.85 -7.62
C ASN A 236 52.12 -43.94 -6.12
N ALA A 237 52.69 -43.03 -5.31
CA ALA A 237 52.44 -42.98 -3.87
C ALA A 237 51.05 -42.44 -3.52
N ASP A 238 50.38 -41.82 -4.47
CA ASP A 238 49.04 -41.22 -4.31
C ASP A 238 47.91 -42.11 -4.83
N VAL A 239 48.20 -43.36 -5.21
CA VAL A 239 47.17 -44.35 -5.63
C VAL A 239 46.22 -44.63 -4.47
N GLY A 240 44.92 -44.43 -4.66
CA GLY A 240 43.90 -44.64 -3.67
C GLY A 240 42.88 -43.49 -3.60
N SER A 241 42.16 -43.40 -2.50
CA SER A 241 41.07 -42.41 -2.32
C SER A 241 41.50 -41.20 -1.49
N HIS A 242 41.27 -39.99 -1.97
CA HIS A 242 41.67 -38.74 -1.34
C HIS A 242 40.47 -37.83 -1.16
N ALA A 243 40.16 -37.41 0.08
CA ALA A 243 39.09 -36.50 0.41
C ALA A 243 39.47 -35.05 0.02
N VAL A 244 38.54 -34.33 -0.57
CA VAL A 244 38.64 -32.91 -0.90
C VAL A 244 37.42 -32.19 -0.39
N THR A 245 37.62 -30.99 0.18
CA THR A 245 36.55 -30.06 0.51
C THR A 245 36.95 -28.67 0.03
N LEU A 246 36.15 -28.13 -0.88
CA LEU A 246 36.26 -26.75 -1.36
C LEU A 246 35.12 -25.93 -0.81
N ARG A 247 35.36 -24.66 -0.53
CA ARG A 247 34.41 -23.72 0.04
C ARG A 247 34.29 -22.47 -0.80
N VAL A 248 33.06 -22.01 -0.91
CA VAL A 248 32.72 -20.66 -1.39
C VAL A 248 32.16 -19.87 -0.22
N THR A 249 32.57 -18.62 -0.09
CA THR A 249 32.07 -17.69 0.94
C THR A 249 31.64 -16.41 0.24
N ASP A 250 30.45 -15.91 0.58
CA ASP A 250 29.94 -14.63 0.10
C ASP A 250 30.55 -13.44 0.87
N THR A 251 30.09 -12.23 0.56
CA THR A 251 30.58 -10.98 1.20
C THR A 251 30.21 -10.88 2.66
N ASP A 252 29.05 -11.42 3.06
CA ASP A 252 28.50 -11.34 4.42
C ASP A 252 28.87 -12.56 5.30
N GLY A 253 29.58 -13.55 4.72
CA GLY A 253 30.20 -14.64 5.42
C GLY A 253 29.40 -15.96 5.43
N LEU A 254 28.30 -16.08 4.68
CA LEU A 254 27.65 -17.37 4.44
C LEU A 254 28.50 -18.23 3.51
N THR A 255 28.37 -19.55 3.64
CA THR A 255 29.26 -20.48 2.93
C THR A 255 28.52 -21.64 2.29
N ALA A 256 29.06 -22.13 1.18
CA ALA A 256 28.71 -23.41 0.59
C ALA A 256 29.96 -24.28 0.45
N ASP A 257 29.85 -25.55 0.83
CA ASP A 257 30.94 -26.53 0.76
C ASP A 257 30.65 -27.62 -0.29
N GLN A 258 31.65 -27.95 -1.11
CA GLN A 258 31.64 -29.13 -1.97
C GLN A 258 32.66 -30.14 -1.45
N SER A 259 32.15 -31.23 -0.88
CA SER A 259 32.97 -32.34 -0.37
C SER A 259 32.86 -33.55 -1.31
N PHE A 260 33.99 -34.09 -1.73
CA PHE A 260 34.06 -35.25 -2.60
C PHE A 260 35.38 -36.05 -2.39
N SER A 261 35.49 -37.24 -2.96
CA SER A 261 36.73 -38.01 -2.96
C SER A 261 37.24 -38.20 -4.39
N ILE A 262 38.55 -38.04 -4.58
CA ILE A 262 39.23 -38.36 -5.82
C ILE A 262 39.87 -39.76 -5.69
N THR A 263 39.51 -40.67 -6.54
CA THR A 263 40.15 -41.98 -6.64
C THR A 263 41.27 -41.92 -7.69
N VAL A 264 42.52 -42.09 -7.23
CA VAL A 264 43.69 -42.20 -8.11
C VAL A 264 43.91 -43.67 -8.48
N THR A 265 43.93 -43.94 -9.77
CA THR A 265 44.17 -45.28 -10.31
C THR A 265 45.58 -45.36 -10.94
N ASN A 266 46.11 -46.59 -11.03
CA ASN A 266 47.34 -46.87 -11.78
C ASN A 266 47.16 -46.63 -13.25
#